data_ad2fb57e62e6c945a09ae4c40a63eb5f
#
_entry.id   ad2fb57e62e6c945a09ae4c40a63eb5f
#
_cell.length_a   1.000
_cell.length_b   1.000
_cell.length_c   1.000
_cell.angle_alpha   90.00
_cell.angle_beta   90.00
_cell.angle_gamma   90.00
#
_symmetry.space_group_name_H-M   'P 1'
#
loop_
_entity.id
_entity.type
_entity.pdbx_description
1 polymer ?
#
loop_
_entity_poly.entity_id
_entity_poly.type
_entity_poly.pdbx_seq_one_letter_code
_entity_poly.pdbx_strand_id
1 'polypeptide(L)'
;ELGSLPRDTAVDIPGHGLNKLNASYAFGGPKLLVKTVEGVSGVKVDHYVEVTMGAVTQLVDAVGGVELCLDYDVNDADSALKWKSGCHQADGATALAFSRMRHQDPRGDIGRAERQRQVVSKLSQTLITPSTFLNPFKQRDLANAGASNLTCDSDSGAWALGKMLLAYRGAANNNLTGAPPISKLAYYKGGHGAMVQLDPNKSPSFWKSFQQGTLQPNQYHQFK
;
A
#
# COMPACT_ATOMS: atom_id res chain seq x y z
N GLU A 1 2.32 12.63 4.93
CA GLU A 1 2.89 12.20 3.65
C GLU A 1 2.96 10.68 3.60
N LEU A 2 2.74 10.09 2.42
CA LEU A 2 2.77 8.64 2.21
C LEU A 2 3.65 8.31 1.00
N GLY A 3 4.78 7.67 1.25
CA GLY A 3 5.65 7.13 0.21
C GLY A 3 5.29 5.67 -0.11
N SER A 4 5.11 5.34 -1.39
CA SER A 4 4.81 3.99 -1.87
C SER A 4 5.97 3.47 -2.71
N LEU A 5 6.71 2.50 -2.21
CA LEU A 5 7.76 1.82 -2.97
C LEU A 5 7.17 0.65 -3.76
N PRO A 6 7.35 0.61 -5.10
CA PRO A 6 6.98 -0.56 -5.89
C PRO A 6 7.72 -1.81 -5.39
N ARG A 7 7.02 -2.96 -5.36
CA ARG A 7 7.61 -4.24 -4.90
C ARG A 7 8.85 -4.67 -5.69
N ASP A 8 8.91 -4.30 -6.97
CA ASP A 8 9.98 -4.65 -7.90
C ASP A 8 11.05 -3.54 -7.99
N THR A 9 11.08 -2.60 -7.04
CA THR A 9 12.13 -1.56 -6.98
C THR A 9 13.51 -2.21 -6.87
N ALA A 10 14.43 -1.79 -7.74
CA ALA A 10 15.83 -2.21 -7.72
C ALA A 10 16.54 -1.57 -6.52
N VAL A 11 16.98 -2.38 -5.59
CA VAL A 11 17.58 -1.95 -4.33
C VAL A 11 18.79 -2.80 -3.99
N ASP A 12 19.73 -2.25 -3.25
CA ASP A 12 20.81 -3.03 -2.63
C ASP A 12 20.31 -3.60 -1.30
N ILE A 13 20.17 -4.93 -1.25
CA ILE A 13 19.70 -5.63 -0.05
C ILE A 13 20.90 -5.98 0.82
N PRO A 14 20.96 -5.55 2.07
CA PRO A 14 22.09 -5.82 2.98
C PRO A 14 22.44 -7.31 3.03
N GLY A 15 23.67 -7.65 2.64
CA GLY A 15 24.18 -9.04 2.58
C GLY A 15 23.78 -9.84 1.35
N HIS A 16 22.95 -9.30 0.44
CA HIS A 16 22.46 -10.01 -0.75
C HIS A 16 22.66 -9.25 -2.07
N GLY A 17 23.15 -7.99 -2.00
CA GLY A 17 23.41 -7.15 -3.18
C GLY A 17 22.16 -6.69 -3.90
N LEU A 18 22.32 -6.29 -5.17
CA LEU A 18 21.23 -5.72 -5.98
C LEU A 18 20.14 -6.78 -6.26
N ASN A 19 18.92 -6.47 -5.89
CA ASN A 19 17.74 -7.28 -6.18
C ASN A 19 16.45 -6.44 -6.14
N LYS A 20 15.30 -7.07 -6.33
CA LYS A 20 13.98 -6.46 -6.13
C LYS A 20 13.69 -6.27 -4.63
N LEU A 21 13.05 -5.17 -4.26
CA LEU A 21 12.71 -4.88 -2.87
C LEU A 21 11.96 -6.04 -2.18
N ASN A 22 11.01 -6.69 -2.87
CA ASN A 22 10.25 -7.80 -2.32
C ASN A 22 11.13 -9.03 -1.98
N ALA A 23 12.29 -9.20 -2.61
CA ALA A 23 13.22 -10.28 -2.31
C ALA A 23 13.81 -10.14 -0.89
N SER A 24 13.94 -8.93 -0.38
CA SER A 24 14.43 -8.70 0.99
C SER A 24 13.54 -9.37 2.04
N TYR A 25 12.22 -9.34 1.83
CA TYR A 25 11.28 -10.05 2.69
C TYR A 25 11.45 -11.58 2.61
N ALA A 26 11.62 -12.09 1.40
CA ALA A 26 11.83 -13.53 1.19
C ALA A 26 13.15 -14.03 1.80
N PHE A 27 14.22 -13.21 1.81
CA PHE A 27 15.53 -13.58 2.33
C PHE A 27 15.66 -13.45 3.85
N GLY A 28 15.03 -12.44 4.46
CA GLY A 28 15.23 -12.14 5.89
C GLY A 28 14.01 -11.56 6.60
N GLY A 29 12.81 -11.74 6.02
CA GLY A 29 11.55 -11.33 6.62
C GLY A 29 11.44 -9.82 6.84
N PRO A 30 10.56 -9.42 7.78
CA PRO A 30 10.30 -8.01 8.08
C PRO A 30 11.57 -7.22 8.44
N LYS A 31 12.46 -7.79 9.23
CA LYS A 31 13.67 -7.10 9.69
C LYS A 31 14.60 -6.70 8.53
N LEU A 32 14.79 -7.58 7.55
CA LEU A 32 15.62 -7.27 6.40
C LEU A 32 14.91 -6.30 5.44
N LEU A 33 13.59 -6.44 5.29
CA LEU A 33 12.80 -5.48 4.52
C LEU A 33 12.91 -4.06 5.11
N VAL A 34 12.73 -3.90 6.41
CA VAL A 34 12.88 -2.60 7.10
C VAL A 34 14.28 -2.01 6.86
N LYS A 35 15.35 -2.79 7.11
CA LYS A 35 16.73 -2.33 6.85
C LYS A 35 16.95 -1.93 5.39
N THR A 36 16.36 -2.65 4.46
CA THR A 36 16.47 -2.34 3.02
C THR A 36 15.76 -1.04 2.69
N VAL A 37 14.56 -0.82 3.24
CA VAL A 37 13.79 0.43 3.06
C VAL A 37 14.54 1.61 3.69
N GLU A 38 15.08 1.46 4.89
CA GLU A 38 15.90 2.49 5.54
C GLU A 38 17.15 2.83 4.70
N GLY A 39 17.81 1.80 4.12
CA GLY A 39 18.97 2.00 3.25
C GLY A 39 18.66 2.77 1.96
N VAL A 40 17.49 2.54 1.38
CA VAL A 40 17.05 3.23 0.15
C VAL A 40 16.57 4.64 0.42
N SER A 41 15.84 4.84 1.51
CA SER A 41 15.18 6.11 1.83
C SER A 41 16.03 7.04 2.69
N GLY A 42 16.94 6.49 3.50
CA GLY A 42 17.60 7.21 4.58
C GLY A 42 16.66 7.59 5.72
N VAL A 43 15.41 7.12 5.68
CA VAL A 43 14.38 7.39 6.69
C VAL A 43 14.35 6.25 7.69
N LYS A 44 14.44 6.56 8.98
CA LYS A 44 14.29 5.55 10.03
C LYS A 44 12.83 5.09 10.13
N VAL A 45 12.63 3.79 10.26
CA VAL A 45 11.31 3.16 10.43
C VAL A 45 11.06 2.93 11.91
N ASP A 46 10.08 3.62 12.48
CA ASP A 46 9.71 3.48 13.89
C ASP A 46 8.78 2.29 14.13
N HIS A 47 7.88 1.99 13.20
CA HIS A 47 6.88 0.92 13.32
C HIS A 47 6.74 0.13 12.02
N TYR A 48 6.50 -1.17 12.16
CA TYR A 48 6.20 -2.08 11.06
C TYR A 48 4.83 -2.70 11.26
N VAL A 49 4.01 -2.65 10.22
CA VAL A 49 2.71 -3.31 10.17
C VAL A 49 2.57 -4.08 8.87
N GLU A 50 2.30 -5.35 8.97
CA GLU A 50 1.99 -6.21 7.84
C GLU A 50 0.50 -6.50 7.80
N VAL A 51 -0.12 -6.23 6.66
CA VAL A 51 -1.54 -6.45 6.41
C VAL A 51 -1.69 -7.54 5.37
N THR A 52 -2.22 -8.68 5.79
CA THR A 52 -2.53 -9.78 4.88
C THR A 52 -3.76 -9.46 4.04
N MET A 53 -3.91 -10.12 2.89
CA MET A 53 -5.12 -9.95 2.08
C MET A 53 -6.38 -10.45 2.80
N GLY A 54 -6.26 -11.43 3.69
CA GLY A 54 -7.35 -11.85 4.58
C GLY A 54 -7.74 -10.78 5.59
N ALA A 55 -6.76 -10.02 6.11
CA ALA A 55 -7.03 -8.89 6.99
C ALA A 55 -7.85 -7.80 6.28
N VAL A 56 -7.49 -7.47 5.04
CA VAL A 56 -8.24 -6.47 4.25
C VAL A 56 -9.70 -6.88 4.10
N THR A 57 -9.96 -8.15 3.76
CA THR A 57 -11.33 -8.68 3.63
C THR A 57 -12.13 -8.49 4.92
N GLN A 58 -11.59 -8.96 6.05
CA GLN A 58 -12.27 -8.88 7.34
C GLN A 58 -12.47 -7.43 7.83
N LEU A 59 -11.49 -6.56 7.61
CA LEU A 59 -11.60 -5.15 7.96
C LEU A 59 -12.66 -4.43 7.11
N VAL A 60 -12.75 -4.74 5.82
CA VAL A 60 -13.80 -4.20 4.94
C VAL A 60 -15.17 -4.64 5.43
N ASP A 61 -15.34 -5.93 5.77
CA ASP A 61 -16.61 -6.44 6.29
C ASP A 61 -16.96 -5.83 7.66
N ALA A 62 -15.99 -5.67 8.55
CA ALA A 62 -16.19 -5.07 9.88
C ALA A 62 -16.65 -3.60 9.83
N VAL A 63 -16.25 -2.84 8.80
CA VAL A 63 -16.73 -1.46 8.61
C VAL A 63 -18.08 -1.41 7.88
N GLY A 64 -18.57 -2.53 7.34
CA GLY A 64 -19.82 -2.62 6.57
C GLY A 64 -19.64 -2.39 5.07
N GLY A 65 -18.43 -2.65 4.56
CA GLY A 65 -18.07 -2.47 3.15
C GLY A 65 -17.43 -1.13 2.84
N VAL A 66 -16.89 -1.00 1.62
CA VAL A 66 -16.26 0.22 1.10
C VAL A 66 -16.77 0.55 -0.29
N GLU A 67 -16.88 1.83 -0.63
CA GLU A 67 -17.21 2.26 -1.98
C GLU A 67 -15.97 2.23 -2.86
N LEU A 68 -16.00 1.43 -3.93
CA LEU A 68 -14.95 1.32 -4.93
C LEU A 68 -15.48 1.77 -6.29
N CYS A 69 -14.59 2.34 -7.10
CA CYS A 69 -14.93 2.87 -8.42
C CYS A 69 -14.00 2.33 -9.50
N LEU A 70 -14.58 1.94 -10.63
CA LEU A 70 -13.85 1.53 -11.82
C LEU A 70 -14.65 2.02 -13.05
N ASP A 71 -13.98 2.57 -14.04
CA ASP A 71 -14.58 3.25 -15.20
C ASP A 71 -14.87 2.31 -16.38
N TYR A 72 -14.68 1.00 -16.21
CA TYR A 72 -14.96 -0.04 -17.19
C TYR A 72 -15.58 -1.29 -16.59
N ASP A 73 -16.26 -2.07 -17.43
CA ASP A 73 -16.86 -3.36 -17.05
C ASP A 73 -15.78 -4.43 -16.91
N VAL A 74 -15.90 -5.30 -15.89
CA VAL A 74 -15.01 -6.44 -15.65
C VAL A 74 -15.82 -7.71 -15.43
N ASN A 75 -15.36 -8.80 -16.05
CA ASN A 75 -15.79 -10.16 -15.77
C ASN A 75 -14.56 -11.08 -15.80
N ASP A 76 -13.76 -11.00 -14.73
CA ASP A 76 -12.48 -11.69 -14.61
C ASP A 76 -12.62 -12.97 -13.78
N ALA A 77 -12.49 -14.11 -14.44
CA ALA A 77 -12.61 -15.41 -13.80
C ALA A 77 -11.46 -15.70 -12.80
N ASP A 78 -10.25 -15.19 -13.07
CA ASP A 78 -9.06 -15.47 -12.24
C ASP A 78 -9.14 -14.78 -10.88
N SER A 79 -9.67 -13.56 -10.83
CA SER A 79 -9.93 -12.83 -9.58
C SER A 79 -11.34 -13.04 -9.04
N ALA A 80 -12.22 -13.68 -9.81
CA ALA A 80 -13.66 -13.79 -9.57
C ALA A 80 -14.39 -12.44 -9.49
N LEU A 81 -13.82 -11.36 -10.06
CA LEU A 81 -14.43 -10.05 -10.06
C LEU A 81 -15.47 -9.94 -11.17
N LYS A 82 -16.70 -9.62 -10.78
CA LYS A 82 -17.76 -9.14 -11.67
C LYS A 82 -18.08 -7.71 -11.31
N TRP A 83 -17.81 -6.78 -12.21
CA TRP A 83 -17.95 -5.35 -11.96
C TRP A 83 -18.59 -4.65 -13.14
N LYS A 84 -19.56 -3.81 -12.88
CA LYS A 84 -20.08 -2.83 -13.84
C LYS A 84 -19.35 -1.51 -13.68
N SER A 85 -19.12 -0.82 -14.76
CA SER A 85 -18.53 0.53 -14.74
C SER A 85 -19.29 1.45 -13.78
N GLY A 86 -18.55 2.18 -12.96
CA GLY A 86 -19.10 3.07 -11.95
C GLY A 86 -18.57 2.79 -10.54
N CYS A 87 -19.22 3.42 -9.55
CA CYS A 87 -18.91 3.26 -8.14
C CYS A 87 -19.95 2.36 -7.47
N HIS A 88 -19.49 1.35 -6.74
CA HIS A 88 -20.35 0.39 -6.07
C HIS A 88 -19.85 0.09 -4.67
N GLN A 89 -20.79 -0.25 -3.76
CA GLN A 89 -20.45 -0.77 -2.45
C GLN A 89 -19.89 -2.19 -2.59
N ALA A 90 -18.70 -2.40 -2.06
CA ALA A 90 -17.99 -3.67 -2.08
C ALA A 90 -17.86 -4.22 -0.66
N ASP A 91 -18.22 -5.49 -0.47
CA ASP A 91 -17.87 -6.27 0.71
C ASP A 91 -16.39 -6.72 0.66
N GLY A 92 -15.92 -7.40 1.69
CA GLY A 92 -14.53 -7.83 1.76
C GLY A 92 -14.13 -8.78 0.63
N ALA A 93 -15.01 -9.70 0.21
CA ALA A 93 -14.73 -10.62 -0.88
C ALA A 93 -14.61 -9.89 -2.22
N THR A 94 -15.51 -8.96 -2.49
CA THR A 94 -15.49 -8.12 -3.69
C THR A 94 -14.27 -7.18 -3.69
N ALA A 95 -13.93 -6.56 -2.56
CA ALA A 95 -12.74 -5.71 -2.43
C ALA A 95 -11.44 -6.49 -2.66
N LEU A 96 -11.39 -7.74 -2.20
CA LEU A 96 -10.28 -8.65 -2.46
C LEU A 96 -10.16 -8.99 -3.95
N ALA A 97 -11.26 -9.38 -4.58
CA ALA A 97 -11.32 -9.67 -6.02
C ALA A 97 -10.90 -8.43 -6.84
N PHE A 98 -11.40 -7.24 -6.49
CA PHE A 98 -11.04 -5.96 -7.08
C PHE A 98 -9.55 -5.66 -7.00
N SER A 99 -8.92 -5.92 -5.85
CA SER A 99 -7.48 -5.71 -5.64
C SER A 99 -6.59 -6.73 -6.36
N ARG A 100 -7.12 -7.92 -6.67
CA ARG A 100 -6.38 -9.02 -7.33
C ARG A 100 -6.50 -9.00 -8.85
N MET A 101 -7.56 -8.42 -9.40
CA MET A 101 -7.81 -8.38 -10.83
C MET A 101 -6.59 -7.87 -11.59
N ARG A 102 -6.22 -8.56 -12.66
CA ARG A 102 -5.01 -8.27 -13.42
C ARG A 102 -5.24 -8.33 -14.94
N HIS A 103 -5.86 -9.43 -15.40
CA HIS A 103 -5.88 -9.75 -16.83
C HIS A 103 -6.80 -8.86 -17.67
N GLN A 104 -7.85 -8.29 -17.08
CA GLN A 104 -8.75 -7.38 -17.77
C GLN A 104 -8.45 -5.89 -17.52
N ASP A 105 -7.33 -5.57 -16.88
CA ASP A 105 -6.89 -4.20 -16.72
C ASP A 105 -6.06 -3.74 -17.91
N PRO A 106 -6.47 -2.70 -18.65
CA PRO A 106 -5.68 -2.14 -19.74
C PRO A 106 -4.28 -1.67 -19.31
N ARG A 107 -4.09 -1.36 -18.01
CA ARG A 107 -2.84 -0.86 -17.42
C ARG A 107 -2.06 -1.95 -16.66
N GLY A 108 -2.54 -3.19 -16.68
CA GLY A 108 -1.87 -4.33 -16.07
C GLY A 108 -1.51 -4.15 -14.60
N ASP A 109 -0.23 -4.30 -14.26
CA ASP A 109 0.25 -4.20 -12.87
C ASP A 109 0.12 -2.80 -12.26
N ILE A 110 0.15 -1.74 -13.07
CA ILE A 110 -0.04 -0.36 -12.61
C ILE A 110 -1.47 -0.19 -12.11
N GLY A 111 -2.46 -0.62 -12.89
CA GLY A 111 -3.86 -0.57 -12.49
C GLY A 111 -4.14 -1.42 -11.25
N ARG A 112 -3.50 -2.58 -11.11
CA ARG A 112 -3.57 -3.38 -9.88
C ARG A 112 -3.07 -2.59 -8.65
N ALA A 113 -1.94 -1.93 -8.76
CA ALA A 113 -1.40 -1.12 -7.66
C ALA A 113 -2.32 0.06 -7.29
N GLU A 114 -2.98 0.67 -8.27
CA GLU A 114 -3.96 1.74 -8.04
C GLU A 114 -5.20 1.21 -7.32
N ARG A 115 -5.75 0.06 -7.75
CA ARG A 115 -6.89 -0.56 -7.08
C ARG A 115 -6.58 -0.97 -5.63
N GLN A 116 -5.40 -1.53 -5.38
CA GLN A 116 -4.95 -1.81 -4.02
C GLN A 116 -4.90 -0.55 -3.16
N ARG A 117 -4.34 0.55 -3.71
CA ARG A 117 -4.35 1.85 -3.02
C ARG A 117 -5.76 2.38 -2.79
N GLN A 118 -6.67 2.22 -3.76
CA GLN A 118 -8.06 2.63 -3.61
C GLN A 118 -8.75 1.89 -2.46
N VAL A 119 -8.62 0.54 -2.39
CA VAL A 119 -9.19 -0.26 -1.30
C VAL A 119 -8.66 0.20 0.05
N VAL A 120 -7.34 0.34 0.20
CA VAL A 120 -6.72 0.78 1.46
C VAL A 120 -7.14 2.21 1.82
N SER A 121 -7.22 3.11 0.84
CA SER A 121 -7.64 4.49 1.06
C SER A 121 -9.09 4.58 1.53
N LYS A 122 -9.99 3.88 0.86
CA LYS A 122 -11.43 3.86 1.23
C LYS A 122 -11.65 3.19 2.58
N LEU A 123 -10.95 2.08 2.85
CA LEU A 123 -10.99 1.43 4.15
C LEU A 123 -10.52 2.38 5.26
N SER A 124 -9.38 3.05 5.08
CA SER A 124 -8.86 3.98 6.08
C SER A 124 -9.79 5.17 6.34
N GLN A 125 -10.45 5.68 5.30
CA GLN A 125 -11.45 6.74 5.43
C GLN A 125 -12.65 6.28 6.26
N THR A 126 -13.13 5.06 6.03
CA THR A 126 -14.29 4.47 6.73
C THR A 126 -13.96 4.13 8.19
N LEU A 127 -12.74 3.64 8.47
CA LEU A 127 -12.29 3.31 9.82
C LEU A 127 -12.32 4.52 10.76
N ILE A 128 -12.09 5.72 10.27
CA ILE A 128 -11.96 6.95 11.07
C ILE A 128 -13.29 7.76 11.09
N THR A 129 -14.39 7.18 10.66
CA THR A 129 -15.69 7.88 10.74
C THR A 129 -16.23 7.88 12.19
N PRO A 130 -16.94 8.96 12.62
CA PRO A 130 -17.58 8.97 13.93
C PRO A 130 -18.51 7.78 14.15
N SER A 131 -19.19 7.31 13.10
CA SER A 131 -20.09 6.15 13.15
C SER A 131 -19.36 4.83 13.45
N THR A 132 -18.10 4.70 13.05
CA THR A 132 -17.28 3.53 13.40
C THR A 132 -16.74 3.67 14.83
N PHE A 133 -16.31 4.86 15.21
CA PHE A 133 -15.71 5.14 16.52
C PHE A 133 -16.73 5.11 17.68
N LEU A 134 -17.97 5.47 17.44
CA LEU A 134 -19.04 5.50 18.45
C LEU A 134 -19.84 4.20 18.54
N ASN A 135 -19.63 3.24 17.64
CA ASN A 135 -20.34 1.97 17.65
C ASN A 135 -19.50 0.87 18.31
N PRO A 136 -19.85 0.41 19.54
CA PRO A 136 -19.07 -0.60 20.25
C PRO A 136 -19.06 -1.97 19.56
N PHE A 137 -20.08 -2.31 18.78
CA PHE A 137 -20.11 -3.54 18.00
C PHE A 137 -19.09 -3.51 16.86
N LYS A 138 -19.02 -2.40 16.11
CA LYS A 138 -17.99 -2.20 15.07
C LYS A 138 -16.58 -2.19 15.65
N GLN A 139 -16.38 -1.58 16.82
CA GLN A 139 -15.07 -1.62 17.50
C GLN A 139 -14.64 -3.03 17.85
N ARG A 140 -15.57 -3.87 18.34
CA ARG A 140 -15.30 -5.27 18.65
C ARG A 140 -14.95 -6.07 17.39
N ASP A 141 -15.70 -5.89 16.30
CA ASP A 141 -15.46 -6.57 15.03
C ASP A 141 -14.10 -6.16 14.42
N LEU A 142 -13.76 -4.88 14.49
CA LEU A 142 -12.46 -4.36 14.08
C LEU A 142 -11.30 -4.90 14.94
N ALA A 143 -11.49 -4.98 16.26
CA ALA A 143 -10.50 -5.56 17.15
C ALA A 143 -10.25 -7.04 16.85
N ASN A 144 -11.31 -7.80 16.60
CA ASN A 144 -11.23 -9.21 16.22
C ASN A 144 -10.57 -9.39 14.85
N ALA A 145 -10.95 -8.59 13.85
CA ALA A 145 -10.34 -8.62 12.51
C ALA A 145 -8.86 -8.25 12.54
N GLY A 146 -8.49 -7.25 13.35
CA GLY A 146 -7.09 -6.82 13.54
C GLY A 146 -6.25 -7.86 14.26
N ALA A 147 -6.72 -8.39 15.39
CA ALA A 147 -5.97 -9.32 16.20
C ALA A 147 -5.61 -10.63 15.49
N SER A 148 -6.43 -11.06 14.53
CA SER A 148 -6.25 -12.33 13.83
C SER A 148 -5.36 -12.25 12.58
N ASN A 149 -5.13 -11.03 12.02
CA ASN A 149 -4.61 -10.91 10.67
C ASN A 149 -3.61 -9.76 10.46
N LEU A 150 -3.30 -9.00 11.51
CA LEU A 150 -2.24 -7.99 11.49
C LEU A 150 -1.01 -8.52 12.20
N THR A 151 0.14 -8.46 11.53
CA THR A 151 1.42 -8.70 12.18
C THR A 151 2.06 -7.33 12.42
N CYS A 152 2.27 -7.02 13.69
CA CYS A 152 2.90 -5.78 14.12
C CYS A 152 4.23 -6.09 14.82
N ASP A 153 5.12 -5.10 14.87
CA ASP A 153 6.26 -5.16 15.79
C ASP A 153 5.79 -5.10 17.25
N SER A 154 6.66 -5.49 18.19
CA SER A 154 6.34 -5.55 19.62
C SER A 154 5.92 -4.21 20.21
N ASP A 155 6.31 -3.11 19.60
CA ASP A 155 6.11 -1.75 20.09
C ASP A 155 4.90 -1.04 19.45
N SER A 156 4.27 -1.68 18.43
CA SER A 156 3.08 -1.18 17.73
C SER A 156 1.80 -1.53 18.48
N GLY A 157 1.46 -0.76 19.50
CA GLY A 157 0.16 -0.84 20.17
C GLY A 157 -0.96 -0.16 19.39
N ALA A 158 -2.20 -0.32 19.87
CA ALA A 158 -3.40 0.28 19.27
C ALA A 158 -3.28 1.82 19.04
N TRP A 159 -2.55 2.51 19.91
CA TRP A 159 -2.27 3.94 19.78
C TRP A 159 -1.38 4.28 18.58
N ALA A 160 -0.33 3.48 18.34
CA ALA A 160 0.55 3.64 17.18
C ALA A 160 -0.22 3.40 15.87
N LEU A 161 -1.03 2.35 15.82
CA LEU A 161 -1.92 2.06 14.67
C LEU A 161 -2.91 3.19 14.42
N GLY A 162 -3.52 3.75 15.46
CA GLY A 162 -4.43 4.90 15.35
C GLY A 162 -3.73 6.13 14.76
N LYS A 163 -2.54 6.48 15.22
CA LYS A 163 -1.72 7.57 14.66
C LYS A 163 -1.36 7.32 13.19
N MET A 164 -0.98 6.10 12.85
CA MET A 164 -0.65 5.72 11.48
C MET A 164 -1.85 5.88 10.54
N LEU A 165 -3.05 5.46 10.95
CA LEU A 165 -4.28 5.64 10.17
C LEU A 165 -4.63 7.12 9.97
N LEU A 166 -4.48 7.95 11.00
CA LEU A 166 -4.69 9.39 10.90
C LEU A 166 -3.69 10.06 9.95
N ALA A 167 -2.42 9.66 10.03
CA ALA A 167 -1.39 10.15 9.12
C ALA A 167 -1.66 9.73 7.66
N TYR A 168 -2.11 8.49 7.46
CA TYR A 168 -2.51 7.98 6.14
C TYR A 168 -3.66 8.80 5.55
N ARG A 169 -4.72 9.03 6.34
CA ARG A 169 -5.87 9.86 5.92
C ARG A 169 -5.43 11.28 5.57
N GLY A 170 -4.61 11.91 6.40
CA GLY A 170 -4.10 13.26 6.15
C GLY A 170 -3.31 13.33 4.84
N ALA A 171 -2.45 12.35 4.56
CA ALA A 171 -1.70 12.26 3.32
C ALA A 171 -2.61 12.05 2.10
N ALA A 172 -3.60 11.15 2.21
CA ALA A 172 -4.54 10.87 1.12
C ALA A 172 -5.41 12.09 0.76
N ASN A 173 -5.93 12.80 1.76
CA ASN A 173 -6.79 13.97 1.55
C ASN A 173 -6.05 15.16 0.92
N ASN A 174 -4.73 15.27 1.14
CA ASN A 174 -3.90 16.34 0.61
C ASN A 174 -3.15 15.95 -0.67
N ASN A 175 -3.45 14.81 -1.28
CA ASN A 175 -2.73 14.27 -2.44
C ASN A 175 -1.22 14.10 -2.20
N LEU A 176 -0.81 13.89 -0.95
CA LEU A 176 0.58 13.66 -0.54
C LEU A 176 0.88 12.15 -0.48
N THR A 177 0.50 11.46 -1.55
CA THR A 177 0.66 10.00 -1.68
C THR A 177 1.22 9.64 -3.05
N GLY A 178 2.19 8.74 -3.10
CA GLY A 178 2.73 8.26 -4.37
C GLY A 178 4.08 7.58 -4.24
N ALA A 179 4.64 7.23 -5.38
CA ALA A 179 5.99 6.67 -5.45
C ALA A 179 7.04 7.79 -5.50
N PRO A 180 8.27 7.54 -5.02
CA PRO A 180 9.38 8.42 -5.28
C PRO A 180 9.66 8.51 -6.80
N PRO A 181 10.42 9.51 -7.26
CA PRO A 181 10.75 9.67 -8.68
C PRO A 181 11.37 8.40 -9.26
N ILE A 182 10.82 7.94 -10.39
CA ILE A 182 11.24 6.74 -11.11
C ILE A 182 11.93 7.16 -12.40
N SER A 183 13.10 6.59 -12.69
CA SER A 183 13.83 6.81 -13.94
C SER A 183 13.50 5.76 -15.00
N LYS A 184 13.29 4.48 -14.61
CA LYS A 184 12.97 3.38 -15.52
C LYS A 184 11.98 2.42 -14.88
N LEU A 185 10.89 2.11 -15.60
CA LEU A 185 9.91 1.11 -15.18
C LEU A 185 10.36 -0.33 -15.51
N ALA A 186 11.25 -0.49 -16.48
CA ALA A 186 11.85 -1.76 -16.89
C ALA A 186 13.38 -1.62 -16.89
N TYR A 187 13.99 -1.88 -15.75
CA TYR A 187 15.44 -1.89 -15.56
C TYR A 187 15.92 -3.34 -15.40
N TYR A 188 16.85 -3.75 -16.24
CA TYR A 188 17.40 -5.10 -16.26
C TYR A 188 18.84 -5.08 -15.81
N LYS A 189 19.17 -5.76 -14.72
CA LYS A 189 20.52 -5.94 -14.21
C LYS A 189 20.58 -7.18 -13.30
N GLY A 190 21.66 -7.94 -13.39
CA GLY A 190 21.93 -9.06 -12.48
C GLY A 190 21.05 -10.29 -12.65
N GLY A 191 20.32 -10.42 -13.77
CA GLY A 191 19.48 -11.62 -14.02
C GLY A 191 18.16 -11.66 -13.26
N HIS A 192 17.77 -10.58 -12.56
CA HIS A 192 16.58 -10.52 -11.69
C HIS A 192 15.26 -10.17 -12.44
N GLY A 193 15.28 -10.18 -13.78
CA GLY A 193 14.13 -9.76 -14.60
C GLY A 193 13.93 -8.23 -14.58
N ALA A 194 12.75 -7.79 -15.01
CA ALA A 194 12.42 -6.38 -15.01
C ALA A 194 12.28 -5.84 -13.58
N MET A 195 12.96 -4.75 -13.28
CA MET A 195 12.94 -4.01 -12.02
C MET A 195 12.52 -2.57 -12.25
N VAL A 196 12.10 -1.88 -11.21
CA VAL A 196 11.82 -0.43 -11.22
C VAL A 196 13.04 0.31 -10.67
N GLN A 197 13.63 1.19 -11.48
CA GLN A 197 14.76 2.01 -11.03
C GLN A 197 14.28 3.37 -10.56
N LEU A 198 14.55 3.69 -9.31
CA LEU A 198 14.35 5.05 -8.79
C LEU A 198 15.32 6.03 -9.48
N ASP A 199 14.92 7.28 -9.60
CA ASP A 199 15.76 8.32 -10.18
C ASP A 199 16.91 8.64 -9.22
N PRO A 200 18.18 8.35 -9.57
CA PRO A 200 19.31 8.54 -8.66
C PRO A 200 19.60 10.02 -8.32
N ASN A 201 19.15 10.94 -9.17
CA ASN A 201 19.37 12.38 -8.97
C ASN A 201 18.25 13.03 -8.15
N LYS A 202 17.00 12.55 -8.30
CA LYS A 202 15.82 13.16 -7.65
C LYS A 202 15.43 12.46 -6.35
N SER A 203 15.71 11.16 -6.20
CA SER A 203 15.32 10.42 -5.00
C SER A 203 15.96 10.93 -3.71
N PRO A 204 17.23 11.35 -3.66
CA PRO A 204 17.80 11.90 -2.43
C PRO A 204 17.09 13.15 -1.94
N SER A 205 16.76 14.10 -2.83
CA SER A 205 16.00 15.30 -2.46
C SER A 205 14.56 14.97 -2.08
N PHE A 206 13.94 14.01 -2.75
CA PHE A 206 12.61 13.51 -2.39
C PHE A 206 12.59 12.96 -0.95
N TRP A 207 13.50 12.06 -0.59
CA TRP A 207 13.55 11.47 0.74
C TRP A 207 13.89 12.50 1.83
N LYS A 208 14.73 13.48 1.52
CA LYS A 208 15.00 14.59 2.44
C LYS A 208 13.73 15.41 2.70
N SER A 209 13.00 15.78 1.66
CA SER A 209 11.72 16.50 1.81
C SER A 209 10.67 15.66 2.52
N PHE A 210 10.63 14.33 2.28
CA PHE A 210 9.76 13.39 2.99
C PHE A 210 10.03 13.39 4.50
N GLN A 211 11.30 13.33 4.92
CA GLN A 211 11.68 13.41 6.34
C GLN A 211 11.27 14.73 6.98
N GLN A 212 11.31 15.82 6.22
CA GLN A 212 11.00 17.17 6.71
C GLN A 212 9.50 17.49 6.67
N GLY A 213 8.67 16.61 6.10
CA GLY A 213 7.24 16.88 5.92
C GLY A 213 6.94 18.02 4.93
N THR A 214 7.81 18.23 3.95
CA THR A 214 7.75 19.37 3.02
C THR A 214 7.47 18.97 1.57
N LEU A 215 7.15 17.69 1.32
CA LEU A 215 6.83 17.21 -0.02
C LEU A 215 5.60 17.91 -0.61
N GLN A 216 5.72 18.21 -1.90
CA GLN A 216 4.62 18.73 -2.70
C GLN A 216 4.04 17.62 -3.61
N PRO A 217 2.75 17.66 -3.99
CA PRO A 217 2.12 16.64 -4.81
C PRO A 217 2.84 16.36 -6.15
N ASN A 218 3.48 17.37 -6.75
CA ASN A 218 4.20 17.27 -8.01
C ASN A 218 5.57 16.57 -7.91
N GLN A 219 6.06 16.32 -6.70
CA GLN A 219 7.34 15.62 -6.45
C GLN A 219 7.18 14.09 -6.47
N TYR A 220 5.94 13.60 -6.32
CA TYR A 220 5.66 12.17 -6.47
C TYR A 220 5.67 11.76 -7.94
N HIS A 221 6.12 10.53 -8.20
CA HIS A 221 6.01 9.96 -9.54
C HIS A 221 4.53 9.81 -9.95
N GLN A 222 4.17 10.44 -11.06
CA GLN A 222 2.85 10.29 -11.66
C GLN A 222 2.92 9.14 -12.67
N PHE A 223 2.25 8.04 -12.40
CA PHE A 223 2.02 6.99 -13.38
C PHE A 223 0.98 7.51 -14.39
N LYS A 224 1.45 7.95 -15.54
CA LYS A 224 0.61 8.32 -16.70
C LYS A 224 0.34 7.11 -17.56
#